data_9196d2430b2cd805c898eb2db59880f4
#
_entry.id   9196d2430b2cd805c898eb2db59880f4
#
_cell.length_a   1.000
_cell.length_b   1.000
_cell.length_c   1.000
_cell.angle_alpha   90.00
_cell.angle_beta   90.00
_cell.angle_gamma   90.00
#
_symmetry.space_group_name_H-M   'P 1'
#
loop_
_entity.id
_entity.type
_entity.pdbx_description
1 polymer ?
#
loop_
_entity_poly.entity_id
_entity_poly.type
_entity_poly.pdbx_seq_one_letter_code
_entity_poly.pdbx_strand_id
1 'polypeptide(L)'
;SDFARMPKPILKDNDLIQIINDNIKLVSELDRNIRIPFKTYSKKIIFKGDKEQLSRVFLNLVKNSIESIKQKEEKNPNFSKEISIEIIENNDHINITIIDNGVGFDILSNNIKDILHPYFTTKKYGTGLGLSIVNKILNDHNGKIEFIKINDGAKVEITFNLNDS
;
A
#
# COMPACT_ATOMS: atom_id res chain seq x y z
N SER A 1 7.66 -6.05 -20.28
CA SER A 1 6.98 -5.25 -19.27
C SER A 1 7.68 -5.36 -17.93
N ASP A 2 7.47 -4.40 -17.06
CA ASP A 2 8.05 -4.41 -15.72
C ASP A 2 7.61 -5.64 -14.92
N PHE A 3 6.36 -6.07 -15.11
CA PHE A 3 5.83 -7.24 -14.43
C PHE A 3 6.62 -8.52 -14.78
N ALA A 4 6.86 -8.74 -16.08
CA ALA A 4 7.56 -9.93 -16.57
C ALA A 4 9.06 -9.91 -16.26
N ARG A 5 9.64 -8.73 -16.04
CA ARG A 5 11.08 -8.54 -15.85
C ARG A 5 11.48 -8.30 -14.40
N MET A 6 10.52 -8.39 -13.47
CA MET A 6 10.85 -8.14 -12.07
C MET A 6 11.84 -9.17 -11.56
N PRO A 7 13.00 -8.72 -11.01
CA PRO A 7 14.01 -9.65 -10.51
C PRO A 7 13.54 -10.35 -9.24
N LYS A 8 14.20 -11.46 -8.91
CA LYS A 8 13.97 -12.12 -7.64
C LYS A 8 14.41 -11.21 -6.49
N PRO A 9 13.71 -11.24 -5.34
CA PRO A 9 14.08 -10.39 -4.23
C PRO A 9 15.45 -10.76 -3.65
N ILE A 10 16.21 -9.73 -3.29
CA ILE A 10 17.47 -9.88 -2.54
C ILE A 10 17.12 -9.65 -1.08
N LEU A 11 17.01 -10.75 -0.33
CA LEU A 11 16.52 -10.70 1.04
C LEU A 11 17.64 -10.31 2.01
N LYS A 12 17.44 -9.18 2.69
CA LYS A 12 18.32 -8.67 3.73
C LYS A 12 17.48 -8.16 4.89
N ASP A 13 18.09 -8.06 6.06
CA ASP A 13 17.41 -7.46 7.20
C ASP A 13 17.24 -5.96 6.97
N ASN A 14 15.99 -5.51 7.07
CA ASN A 14 15.64 -4.10 6.92
C ASN A 14 14.65 -3.72 8.01
N ASP A 15 14.65 -2.45 8.36
CA ASP A 15 13.67 -1.90 9.29
C ASP A 15 12.44 -1.43 8.50
N LEU A 16 11.31 -2.12 8.66
CA LEU A 16 10.07 -1.76 7.98
C LEU A 16 9.59 -0.36 8.37
N ILE A 17 9.83 0.06 9.61
CA ILE A 17 9.44 1.40 10.05
C ILE A 17 10.21 2.45 9.27
N GLN A 18 11.51 2.21 9.05
CA GLN A 18 12.33 3.13 8.27
C GLN A 18 11.86 3.21 6.80
N ILE A 19 11.54 2.06 6.20
CA ILE A 19 11.03 2.00 4.82
C ILE A 19 9.74 2.81 4.70
N ILE A 20 8.82 2.62 5.63
CA ILE A 20 7.53 3.34 5.63
C ILE A 20 7.77 4.84 5.82
N ASN A 21 8.59 5.24 6.78
CA ASN A 21 8.90 6.65 7.04
C ASN A 21 9.53 7.33 5.82
N ASP A 22 10.46 6.67 5.14
CA ASP A 22 11.11 7.23 3.96
C ASP A 22 10.11 7.47 2.84
N ASN A 23 9.15 6.56 2.66
CA ASN A 23 8.11 6.71 1.65
C ASN A 23 7.10 7.80 2.01
N ILE A 24 6.73 7.90 3.28
CA ILE A 24 5.85 8.97 3.76
C ILE A 24 6.50 10.33 3.52
N LYS A 25 7.77 10.46 3.84
CA LYS A 25 8.51 11.70 3.64
C LYS A 25 8.52 12.12 2.17
N LEU A 26 8.82 11.18 1.28
CA LEU A 26 8.83 11.43 -0.16
C LEU A 26 7.46 11.90 -0.67
N VAL A 27 6.40 11.20 -0.28
CA VAL A 27 5.05 11.51 -0.73
C VAL A 27 4.57 12.84 -0.13
N SER A 28 4.89 13.11 1.12
CA SER A 28 4.51 14.37 1.79
C SER A 28 5.12 15.59 1.12
N GLU A 29 6.31 15.46 0.55
CA GLU A 29 6.92 16.53 -0.22
C GLU A 29 6.22 16.77 -1.55
N LEU A 30 5.65 15.72 -2.15
CA LEU A 30 4.94 15.81 -3.43
C LEU A 30 3.51 16.35 -3.27
N ASP A 31 2.86 16.08 -2.14
CA ASP A 31 1.48 16.52 -1.89
C ASP A 31 1.30 16.93 -0.43
N ARG A 32 1.50 18.23 -0.17
CA ARG A 32 1.50 18.78 1.19
C ARG A 32 0.12 18.95 1.79
N ASN A 33 -0.94 18.82 1.00
CA ASN A 33 -2.31 19.01 1.46
C ASN A 33 -2.89 17.76 2.12
N ILE A 34 -2.18 16.63 2.04
CA ILE A 34 -2.64 15.36 2.60
C ILE A 34 -1.84 15.06 3.86
N ARG A 35 -2.54 14.84 4.97
CA ARG A 35 -1.91 14.39 6.20
C ARG A 35 -1.69 12.88 6.13
N ILE A 36 -0.50 12.42 6.57
CA ILE A 36 -0.16 10.99 6.56
C ILE A 36 0.34 10.61 7.96
N PRO A 37 -0.58 10.47 8.95
CA PRO A 37 -0.19 10.04 10.28
C PRO A 37 0.26 8.57 10.24
N PHE A 38 1.38 8.29 10.90
CA PHE A 38 1.94 6.95 10.99
C PHE A 38 2.01 6.51 12.44
N LYS A 39 1.31 5.43 12.76
CA LYS A 39 1.22 4.88 14.11
C LYS A 39 2.00 3.58 14.20
N THR A 40 2.90 3.51 15.16
CA THR A 40 3.68 2.31 15.45
C THR A 40 3.85 2.16 16.96
N TYR A 41 3.97 0.92 17.42
CA TYR A 41 4.14 0.58 18.84
C TYR A 41 5.57 0.12 19.14
N SER A 42 6.40 0.07 18.11
CA SER A 42 7.81 -0.31 18.22
C SER A 42 8.66 0.75 17.54
N LYS A 43 9.88 0.94 18.03
CA LYS A 43 10.82 1.89 17.40
C LYS A 43 11.41 1.32 16.11
N LYS A 44 11.47 0.00 16.01
CA LYS A 44 12.15 -0.70 14.94
C LYS A 44 11.49 -2.06 14.74
N ILE A 45 11.28 -2.43 13.49
CA ILE A 45 10.74 -3.75 13.12
C ILE A 45 11.63 -4.31 12.03
N ILE A 46 12.51 -5.24 12.41
CA ILE A 46 13.44 -5.87 11.46
C ILE A 46 12.70 -6.98 10.71
N PHE A 47 12.80 -6.91 9.39
CA PHE A 47 12.15 -7.85 8.50
C PHE A 47 13.13 -8.24 7.39
N LYS A 48 13.22 -9.54 7.11
CA LYS A 48 14.08 -10.04 6.05
C LYS A 48 13.33 -9.88 4.72
N GLY A 49 13.78 -8.94 3.91
CA GLY A 49 13.12 -8.63 2.65
C GLY A 49 14.00 -7.82 1.72
N ASP A 50 13.44 -7.52 0.55
CA ASP A 50 14.08 -6.68 -0.45
C ASP A 50 13.61 -5.23 -0.26
N LYS A 51 14.51 -4.36 0.15
CA LYS A 51 14.19 -2.97 0.48
C LYS A 51 13.54 -2.23 -0.68
N GLU A 52 14.09 -2.37 -1.89
CA GLU A 52 13.57 -1.67 -3.06
C GLU A 52 12.18 -2.16 -3.45
N GLN A 53 11.97 -3.47 -3.40
CA GLN A 53 10.67 -4.06 -3.72
C GLN A 53 9.61 -3.69 -2.68
N LEU A 54 9.95 -3.77 -1.38
CA LEU A 54 9.04 -3.36 -0.31
C LEU A 54 8.70 -1.88 -0.39
N SER A 55 9.70 -1.04 -0.67
CA SER A 55 9.48 0.39 -0.87
C SER A 55 8.51 0.64 -2.02
N ARG A 56 8.64 -0.12 -3.11
CA ARG A 56 7.73 -0.04 -4.26
C ARG A 56 6.29 -0.39 -3.89
N VAL A 57 6.10 -1.38 -3.02
CA VAL A 57 4.77 -1.74 -2.51
C VAL A 57 4.13 -0.54 -1.82
N PHE A 58 4.83 0.05 -0.83
CA PHE A 58 4.28 1.17 -0.07
C PHE A 58 4.01 2.38 -0.95
N LEU A 59 4.94 2.69 -1.83
CA LEU A 59 4.79 3.84 -2.73
C LEU A 59 3.57 3.65 -3.64
N ASN A 60 3.38 2.47 -4.23
CA ASN A 60 2.24 2.20 -5.09
C ASN A 60 0.92 2.30 -4.34
N LEU A 61 0.85 1.75 -3.13
CA LEU A 61 -0.38 1.78 -2.34
C LEU A 61 -0.72 3.20 -1.88
N VAL A 62 0.28 3.97 -1.45
CA VAL A 62 0.05 5.37 -1.04
C VAL A 62 -0.36 6.23 -2.24
N LYS A 63 0.24 6.02 -3.40
CA LYS A 63 -0.18 6.73 -4.63
C LYS A 63 -1.62 6.43 -4.99
N ASN A 64 -2.06 5.17 -4.83
CA ASN A 64 -3.46 4.81 -5.05
C ASN A 64 -4.38 5.56 -4.09
N SER A 65 -3.98 5.68 -2.83
CA SER A 65 -4.73 6.45 -1.84
C SER A 65 -4.82 7.92 -2.21
N ILE A 66 -3.73 8.51 -2.67
CA ILE A 66 -3.70 9.91 -3.13
C ILE A 66 -4.68 10.13 -4.28
N GLU A 67 -4.67 9.22 -5.27
CA GLU A 67 -5.57 9.33 -6.41
C GLU A 67 -7.03 9.22 -6.00
N SER A 68 -7.33 8.33 -5.05
CA SER A 68 -8.67 8.20 -4.47
C SER A 68 -9.11 9.50 -3.82
N ILE A 69 -8.23 10.14 -3.08
CA ILE A 69 -8.50 11.44 -2.42
C ILE A 69 -8.71 12.53 -3.47
N LYS A 70 -7.90 12.57 -4.53
CA LYS A 70 -8.03 13.56 -5.60
C LYS A 70 -9.33 13.42 -6.38
N GLN A 71 -9.78 12.19 -6.60
CA GLN A 71 -11.08 11.96 -7.23
C GLN A 71 -12.23 12.51 -6.37
N LYS A 72 -12.17 12.30 -5.07
CA LYS A 72 -13.16 12.85 -4.15
C LYS A 72 -13.12 14.37 -4.12
N GLU A 73 -11.94 14.95 -4.15
CA GLU A 73 -11.72 16.39 -4.15
C GLU A 73 -12.40 17.09 -5.33
N GLU A 74 -12.43 16.45 -6.49
CA GLU A 74 -13.08 17.00 -7.69
C GLU A 74 -14.57 17.26 -7.45
N LYS A 75 -15.24 16.42 -6.67
CA LYS A 75 -16.67 16.52 -6.37
C LYS A 75 -16.97 17.27 -5.07
N ASN A 76 -16.05 17.20 -4.11
CA ASN A 76 -16.22 17.79 -2.79
C ASN A 76 -14.85 18.27 -2.29
N PRO A 77 -14.45 19.52 -2.63
CA PRO A 77 -13.12 19.99 -2.31
C PRO A 77 -12.88 20.29 -0.83
N ASN A 78 -13.94 20.37 -0.02
CA ASN A 78 -13.83 20.81 1.38
C ASN A 78 -13.89 19.62 2.34
N PHE A 79 -12.80 18.84 2.40
CA PHE A 79 -12.66 17.82 3.43
C PHE A 79 -11.20 17.73 3.88
N SER A 80 -10.99 17.23 5.09
CA SER A 80 -9.65 17.03 5.64
C SER A 80 -9.04 15.75 5.04
N LYS A 81 -8.06 15.91 4.18
CA LYS A 81 -7.45 14.80 3.43
C LYS A 81 -6.45 14.06 4.29
N GLU A 82 -6.63 12.76 4.41
CA GLU A 82 -5.81 11.95 5.31
C GLU A 82 -5.57 10.54 4.78
N ILE A 83 -4.33 10.08 4.93
CA ILE A 83 -3.94 8.67 4.73
C ILE A 83 -3.31 8.22 6.03
N SER A 84 -3.99 7.33 6.76
CA SER A 84 -3.49 6.79 8.03
C SER A 84 -2.75 5.48 7.79
N ILE A 85 -1.57 5.35 8.35
CA ILE A 85 -0.78 4.12 8.26
C ILE A 85 -0.49 3.63 9.68
N GLU A 86 -0.69 2.33 9.89
CA GLU A 86 -0.39 1.69 11.16
C GLU A 86 0.36 0.39 10.91
N ILE A 87 1.38 0.11 11.72
CA ILE A 87 2.11 -1.16 11.70
C ILE A 87 2.10 -1.80 13.08
N ILE A 88 1.76 -3.08 13.12
CA ILE A 88 1.71 -3.87 14.36
C ILE A 88 2.51 -5.14 14.15
N GLU A 89 3.49 -5.37 15.02
CA GLU A 89 4.27 -6.61 15.04
C GLU A 89 3.74 -7.54 16.13
N ASN A 90 3.45 -8.78 15.74
CA ASN A 90 3.11 -9.87 16.64
C ASN A 90 4.16 -10.97 16.54
N ASN A 91 4.04 -12.02 17.34
CA ASN A 91 5.02 -13.10 17.36
C ASN A 91 5.12 -13.86 16.03
N ASP A 92 4.04 -13.97 15.29
CA ASP A 92 3.95 -14.78 14.09
C ASP A 92 3.63 -14.00 12.83
N HIS A 93 3.33 -12.70 12.93
CA HIS A 93 3.02 -11.90 11.76
C HIS A 93 3.24 -10.40 12.00
N ILE A 94 3.38 -9.66 10.91
CA ILE A 94 3.40 -8.20 10.89
C ILE A 94 2.21 -7.74 10.08
N ASN A 95 1.43 -6.83 10.64
CA ASN A 95 0.26 -6.29 9.98
C ASN A 95 0.43 -4.80 9.71
N ILE A 96 0.19 -4.39 8.46
CA ILE A 96 0.28 -2.99 8.04
C ILE A 96 -1.05 -2.59 7.45
N THR A 97 -1.62 -1.51 7.95
CA THR A 97 -2.92 -1.00 7.52
C THR A 97 -2.75 0.39 6.93
N ILE A 98 -3.33 0.62 5.75
CA ILE A 98 -3.34 1.92 5.07
C ILE A 98 -4.80 2.30 4.83
N ILE A 99 -5.24 3.40 5.42
CA ILE A 99 -6.63 3.88 5.32
C ILE A 99 -6.63 5.27 4.73
N ASP A 100 -7.38 5.47 3.65
CA ASP A 100 -7.58 6.82 3.10
C ASP A 100 -9.06 7.22 3.21
N ASN A 101 -9.31 8.51 3.16
CA ASN A 101 -10.67 9.05 3.17
C ASN A 101 -11.09 9.59 1.79
N GLY A 102 -10.63 8.94 0.75
CA GLY A 102 -11.01 9.24 -0.64
C GLY A 102 -12.35 8.61 -1.05
N VAL A 103 -12.48 8.30 -2.34
CA VAL A 103 -13.72 7.73 -2.90
C VAL A 103 -13.94 6.27 -2.53
N GLY A 104 -12.88 5.54 -2.18
CA GLY A 104 -12.98 4.14 -1.83
C GLY A 104 -13.02 3.19 -3.03
N PHE A 105 -13.24 1.91 -2.75
CA PHE A 105 -13.34 0.88 -3.77
C PHE A 105 -14.79 0.69 -4.20
N ASP A 106 -14.99 0.50 -5.49
CA ASP A 106 -16.29 0.06 -6.03
C ASP A 106 -16.28 -1.47 -6.11
N ILE A 107 -16.51 -2.10 -4.96
CA ILE A 107 -16.51 -3.56 -4.85
C ILE A 107 -17.71 -4.18 -5.58
N LEU A 108 -18.77 -3.40 -5.81
CA LEU A 108 -19.97 -3.89 -6.51
C LEU A 108 -19.72 -4.08 -7.99
N SER A 109 -18.88 -3.25 -8.61
CA SER A 109 -18.58 -3.34 -10.04
C SER A 109 -17.25 -4.02 -10.33
N ASN A 110 -16.36 -4.17 -9.34
CA ASN A 110 -15.03 -4.74 -9.52
C ASN A 110 -14.77 -5.86 -8.53
N ASN A 111 -14.39 -7.03 -9.04
CA ASN A 111 -13.92 -8.12 -8.20
C ASN A 111 -12.48 -7.81 -7.75
N ILE A 112 -12.16 -8.07 -6.48
CA ILE A 112 -10.83 -7.84 -5.93
C ILE A 112 -9.75 -8.60 -6.72
N LYS A 113 -10.06 -9.82 -7.18
CA LYS A 113 -9.13 -10.61 -8.00
C LYS A 113 -8.79 -9.89 -9.31
N ASP A 114 -9.74 -9.20 -9.90
CA ASP A 114 -9.51 -8.43 -11.12
C ASP A 114 -8.64 -7.20 -10.85
N ILE A 115 -8.76 -6.60 -9.67
CA ILE A 115 -7.93 -5.47 -9.26
C ILE A 115 -6.44 -5.88 -9.22
N LEU A 116 -6.15 -7.12 -8.83
CA LEU A 116 -4.79 -7.65 -8.78
C LEU A 116 -4.27 -8.16 -10.12
N HIS A 117 -5.15 -8.27 -11.13
CA HIS A 117 -4.78 -8.77 -12.44
C HIS A 117 -3.89 -7.78 -13.19
N PRO A 118 -2.87 -8.23 -13.94
CA PRO A 118 -2.07 -7.32 -14.78
C PRO A 118 -2.95 -6.52 -15.74
N TYR A 119 -2.59 -5.25 -15.93
CA TYR A 119 -3.27 -4.30 -16.81
C TYR A 119 -4.67 -3.87 -16.36
N PHE A 120 -5.19 -4.38 -15.25
CA PHE A 120 -6.44 -3.87 -14.70
C PHE A 120 -6.25 -2.48 -14.11
N THR A 121 -7.14 -1.53 -14.44
CA THR A 121 -7.14 -0.20 -13.84
C THR A 121 -8.51 0.43 -13.94
N THR A 122 -8.91 1.15 -12.88
CA THR A 122 -10.07 2.03 -12.87
C THR A 122 -9.66 3.48 -13.14
N LYS A 123 -8.37 3.75 -13.31
CA LYS A 123 -7.82 5.09 -13.51
C LYS A 123 -7.77 5.42 -14.99
N LYS A 124 -8.03 6.69 -15.32
CA LYS A 124 -8.08 7.15 -16.70
C LYS A 124 -6.79 6.88 -17.49
N TYR A 125 -5.63 7.01 -16.84
CA TYR A 125 -4.32 6.86 -17.48
C TYR A 125 -3.46 5.78 -16.83
N GLY A 126 -4.06 4.93 -16.00
CA GLY A 126 -3.31 3.87 -15.34
C GLY A 126 -3.00 2.71 -16.26
N THR A 127 -1.87 2.05 -16.05
CA THR A 127 -1.46 0.86 -16.82
C THR A 127 -2.09 -0.43 -16.30
N GLY A 128 -2.59 -0.43 -15.06
CA GLY A 128 -3.13 -1.62 -14.40
C GLY A 128 -2.07 -2.57 -13.88
N LEU A 129 -0.79 -2.17 -13.86
CA LEU A 129 0.31 -3.02 -13.40
C LEU A 129 0.64 -2.83 -11.91
N GLY A 130 0.29 -1.67 -11.33
CA GLY A 130 0.70 -1.33 -9.96
C GLY A 130 0.31 -2.35 -8.91
N LEU A 131 -0.97 -2.75 -8.87
CA LEU A 131 -1.46 -3.68 -7.86
C LEU A 131 -1.04 -5.13 -8.13
N SER A 132 -0.89 -5.54 -9.40
CA SER A 132 -0.38 -6.87 -9.72
C SER A 132 1.09 -7.02 -9.32
N ILE A 133 1.88 -5.96 -9.47
CA ILE A 133 3.28 -5.95 -9.02
C ILE A 133 3.32 -6.01 -7.50
N VAL A 134 2.47 -5.27 -6.81
CA VAL A 134 2.34 -5.32 -5.35
C VAL A 134 2.06 -6.74 -4.89
N ASN A 135 1.08 -7.41 -5.52
CA ASN A 135 0.73 -8.77 -5.17
C ASN A 135 1.90 -9.75 -5.36
N LYS A 136 2.64 -9.60 -6.47
CA LYS A 136 3.79 -10.46 -6.71
C LYS A 136 4.88 -10.25 -5.67
N ILE A 137 5.22 -9.00 -5.35
CA ILE A 137 6.23 -8.71 -4.33
C ILE A 137 5.81 -9.29 -2.99
N LEU A 138 4.56 -9.10 -2.60
CA LEU A 138 4.07 -9.62 -1.32
C LEU A 138 4.12 -11.15 -1.28
N ASN A 139 3.74 -11.83 -2.37
CA ASN A 139 3.85 -13.29 -2.44
C ASN A 139 5.29 -13.75 -2.26
N ASP A 140 6.25 -13.05 -2.86
CA ASP A 140 7.67 -13.38 -2.73
C ASP A 140 8.22 -13.12 -1.30
N HIS A 141 7.47 -12.39 -0.47
CA HIS A 141 7.83 -12.03 0.90
C HIS A 141 6.93 -12.69 1.95
N ASN A 142 6.19 -13.75 1.58
CA ASN A 142 5.23 -14.42 2.47
C ASN A 142 4.16 -13.47 2.99
N GLY A 143 3.74 -12.54 2.15
CA GLY A 143 2.74 -11.54 2.46
C GLY A 143 1.44 -11.75 1.72
N LYS A 144 0.38 -11.17 2.28
CA LYS A 144 -0.94 -11.10 1.66
C LYS A 144 -1.44 -9.68 1.70
N ILE A 145 -2.36 -9.35 0.78
CA ILE A 145 -3.01 -8.06 0.76
C ILE A 145 -4.52 -8.26 0.70
N GLU A 146 -5.25 -7.45 1.47
CA GLU A 146 -6.70 -7.39 1.43
C GLU A 146 -7.16 -5.96 1.20
N PHE A 147 -8.18 -5.81 0.36
CA PHE A 147 -8.84 -4.55 0.09
C PHE A 147 -10.18 -4.57 0.79
N ILE A 148 -10.38 -3.69 1.77
CA ILE A 148 -11.54 -3.70 2.64
C ILE A 148 -12.35 -2.43 2.40
N LYS A 149 -13.63 -2.60 2.08
CA LYS A 149 -14.54 -1.47 1.92
C LYS A 149 -14.88 -0.91 3.29
N ILE A 150 -14.74 0.41 3.42
CA ILE A 150 -15.14 1.14 4.63
C ILE A 150 -16.04 2.31 4.21
N ASN A 151 -16.71 2.91 5.19
CA ASN A 151 -17.47 4.13 4.93
C ASN A 151 -16.51 5.29 4.67
N ASP A 152 -16.76 6.03 3.58
CA ASP A 152 -16.02 7.24 3.23
C ASP A 152 -14.52 7.03 3.03
N GLY A 153 -14.14 5.96 2.34
CA GLY A 153 -12.75 5.73 2.01
C GLY A 153 -12.42 4.31 1.64
N ALA A 154 -11.14 3.98 1.73
CA ALA A 154 -10.62 2.65 1.42
C ALA A 154 -9.64 2.20 2.50
N LYS A 155 -9.64 0.91 2.77
CA LYS A 155 -8.69 0.30 3.69
C LYS A 155 -7.94 -0.81 2.98
N VAL A 156 -6.61 -0.79 3.07
CA VAL A 156 -5.74 -1.84 2.57
C VAL A 156 -5.02 -2.44 3.76
N GLU A 157 -4.99 -3.76 3.83
CA GLU A 157 -4.32 -4.47 4.91
C GLU A 157 -3.30 -5.43 4.33
N ILE A 158 -2.04 -5.31 4.79
CA ILE A 158 -0.94 -6.20 4.42
C ILE A 158 -0.58 -7.04 5.64
N THR A 159 -0.41 -8.33 5.45
CA THR A 159 0.04 -9.23 6.51
C THR A 159 1.25 -10.01 6.01
N PHE A 160 2.38 -9.90 6.72
CA PHE A 160 3.55 -10.74 6.50
C PHE A 160 3.57 -11.86 7.52
N ASN A 161 3.65 -13.09 7.06
CA ASN A 161 3.73 -14.27 7.92
C ASN A 161 5.20 -14.53 8.27
N LEU A 162 5.52 -14.57 9.58
CA LEU A 162 6.89 -14.72 10.07
C LEU A 162 7.27 -16.16 10.37
N ASN A 163 6.29 -17.04 10.57
CA ASN A 163 6.54 -18.43 10.93
C ASN A 163 6.35 -19.38 9.75
N ASP A 164 6.70 -18.92 8.59
CA ASP A 164 6.56 -19.70 7.41
C ASP A 164 7.68 -20.74 7.29
N SER A 165 7.31 -21.95 7.05
CA SER A 165 8.26 -23.06 6.86
C SER A 165 8.71 -23.14 5.40
#